data_dd0b3389c7ae296c04203a09a3d53814
#
_entry.id   dd0b3389c7ae296c04203a09a3d53814
#
_cell.length_a   1.000
_cell.length_b   1.000
_cell.length_c   1.000
_cell.angle_alpha   90.00
_cell.angle_beta   90.00
_cell.angle_gamma   90.00
#
_symmetry.space_group_name_H-M   'P 1'
#
loop_
_entity.id
_entity.type
_entity.pdbx_description
1 polymer ?
#
loop_
_entity_poly.entity_id
_entity_poly.type
_entity_poly.pdbx_seq_one_letter_code
_entity_poly.pdbx_strand_id
1 'polypeptide(L)'
;MAIDREKVLQAAQKYVEKKKYDKAIQEYQRLIQADPNDARTLLKVGDLQSKMGAYPDAISTYETVGKLYSQQGFALKAIAVYKQIREIIAKHVPQLEERYGHIAPKLAELYQSLGLTSDALAALDEVATRLQRQQKDAEAIEVFRKIVELDPTNPLPHLRLAEAFSRVKDVEGAVFEFKTAASQLAGLGRRDDALKVLERLLHHQQDPEQARIAAELYLARGQAADGMQALAKLQICFQANPRDIDTLGLLARAFTTIGQAAKAIEVQKEMARVARDSGKTDLFREIVERLLRVAPH
;
A
#
# COMPACT_ATOMS: atom_id res chain seq x y z
N MET A 1 -17.74 13.77 -52.13
CA MET A 1 -18.82 12.77 -52.24
C MET A 1 -19.05 12.16 -50.87
N ALA A 2 -20.29 12.16 -50.40
CA ALA A 2 -20.64 11.50 -49.15
C ALA A 2 -20.35 9.99 -49.27
N ILE A 3 -19.59 9.44 -48.31
CA ILE A 3 -19.28 8.02 -48.30
C ILE A 3 -20.54 7.26 -47.91
N ASP A 4 -20.98 6.34 -48.76
CA ASP A 4 -22.06 5.42 -48.42
C ASP A 4 -21.56 4.39 -47.40
N ARG A 5 -21.80 4.71 -46.10
CA ARG A 5 -21.32 3.92 -44.97
C ARG A 5 -21.76 2.44 -45.07
N GLU A 6 -23.00 2.22 -45.50
CA GLU A 6 -23.55 0.87 -45.55
C GLU A 6 -22.85 -0.01 -46.60
N LYS A 7 -22.61 0.55 -47.77
CA LYS A 7 -21.86 -0.16 -48.82
C LYS A 7 -20.43 -0.48 -48.41
N VAL A 8 -19.75 0.46 -47.73
CA VAL A 8 -18.40 0.22 -47.26
C VAL A 8 -18.34 -0.88 -46.17
N LEU A 9 -19.30 -0.85 -45.22
CA LEU A 9 -19.41 -1.90 -44.21
C LEU A 9 -19.67 -3.29 -44.81
N GLN A 10 -20.55 -3.38 -45.81
CA GLN A 10 -20.83 -4.63 -46.53
C GLN A 10 -19.61 -5.15 -47.33
N ALA A 11 -18.88 -4.23 -47.96
CA ALA A 11 -17.63 -4.60 -48.67
C ALA A 11 -16.57 -5.12 -47.72
N ALA A 12 -16.36 -4.41 -46.59
CA ALA A 12 -15.43 -4.83 -45.54
C ALA A 12 -15.81 -6.21 -44.97
N GLN A 13 -17.09 -6.44 -44.67
CA GLN A 13 -17.57 -7.73 -44.16
C GLN A 13 -17.31 -8.88 -45.12
N LYS A 14 -17.55 -8.69 -46.43
CA LYS A 14 -17.22 -9.71 -47.46
C LYS A 14 -15.74 -10.06 -47.50
N TYR A 15 -14.84 -9.09 -47.26
CA TYR A 15 -13.42 -9.34 -47.15
C TYR A 15 -13.07 -10.10 -45.89
N VAL A 16 -13.70 -9.78 -44.75
CA VAL A 16 -13.52 -10.50 -43.46
C VAL A 16 -13.90 -11.98 -43.62
N GLU A 17 -15.06 -12.28 -44.25
CA GLU A 17 -15.52 -13.63 -44.49
C GLU A 17 -14.55 -14.44 -45.38
N LYS A 18 -13.89 -13.76 -46.33
CA LYS A 18 -12.85 -14.33 -47.18
C LYS A 18 -11.46 -14.33 -46.54
N LYS A 19 -11.33 -13.97 -45.27
CA LYS A 19 -10.07 -13.83 -44.52
C LYS A 19 -9.05 -12.87 -45.19
N LYS A 20 -9.53 -11.96 -46.02
CA LYS A 20 -8.72 -10.91 -46.68
C LYS A 20 -8.68 -9.67 -45.80
N TYR A 21 -8.06 -9.78 -44.62
CA TYR A 21 -8.11 -8.76 -43.57
C TYR A 21 -7.54 -7.42 -43.98
N ASP A 22 -6.44 -7.41 -44.75
CA ASP A 22 -5.84 -6.17 -45.29
C ASP A 22 -6.85 -5.35 -46.10
N LYS A 23 -7.60 -6.04 -47.00
CA LYS A 23 -8.60 -5.38 -47.82
C LYS A 23 -9.79 -4.90 -46.98
N ALA A 24 -10.17 -5.66 -45.96
CA ALA A 24 -11.22 -5.20 -45.02
C ALA A 24 -10.79 -3.94 -44.26
N ILE A 25 -9.54 -3.88 -43.78
CA ILE A 25 -8.97 -2.72 -43.11
C ILE A 25 -8.97 -1.50 -44.04
N GLN A 26 -8.58 -1.66 -45.31
CA GLN A 26 -8.63 -0.57 -46.29
C GLN A 26 -10.02 0.03 -46.44
N GLU A 27 -11.07 -0.81 -46.49
CA GLU A 27 -12.46 -0.32 -46.55
C GLU A 27 -12.83 0.41 -45.25
N TYR A 28 -12.50 -0.13 -44.07
CA TYR A 28 -12.77 0.55 -42.81
C TYR A 28 -12.00 1.87 -42.68
N GLN A 29 -10.77 1.97 -43.22
CA GLN A 29 -9.99 3.22 -43.21
C GLN A 29 -10.69 4.36 -43.96
N ARG A 30 -11.46 4.07 -44.99
CA ARG A 30 -12.30 5.08 -45.70
C ARG A 30 -13.32 5.69 -44.75
N LEU A 31 -13.94 4.89 -43.88
CA LEU A 31 -14.88 5.38 -42.85
C LEU A 31 -14.17 6.20 -41.76
N ILE A 32 -13.01 5.75 -41.35
CA ILE A 32 -12.19 6.44 -40.33
C ILE A 32 -11.68 7.77 -40.85
N GLN A 33 -11.33 7.88 -42.12
CA GLN A 33 -10.97 9.17 -42.76
C GLN A 33 -12.12 10.16 -42.75
N ALA A 34 -13.37 9.67 -42.91
CA ALA A 34 -14.55 10.52 -42.84
C ALA A 34 -14.96 10.88 -41.40
N ASP A 35 -14.79 9.96 -40.47
CA ASP A 35 -15.03 10.16 -39.04
C ASP A 35 -13.92 9.51 -38.21
N PRO A 36 -12.87 10.25 -37.85
CA PRO A 36 -11.75 9.76 -37.05
C PRO A 36 -12.16 9.33 -35.63
N ASN A 37 -13.33 9.74 -35.16
CA ASN A 37 -13.84 9.43 -33.83
C ASN A 37 -14.80 8.22 -33.81
N ASP A 38 -14.96 7.51 -34.92
CA ASP A 38 -15.76 6.29 -34.98
C ASP A 38 -15.06 5.12 -34.26
N ALA A 39 -15.19 5.11 -32.94
CA ALA A 39 -14.60 4.10 -32.07
C ALA A 39 -15.03 2.67 -32.47
N ARG A 40 -16.25 2.48 -33.01
CA ARG A 40 -16.72 1.15 -33.42
C ARG A 40 -15.99 0.63 -34.66
N THR A 41 -15.74 1.49 -35.62
CA THR A 41 -14.99 1.12 -36.83
C THR A 41 -13.52 0.90 -36.49
N LEU A 42 -12.91 1.75 -35.65
CA LEU A 42 -11.55 1.56 -35.14
C LEU A 42 -11.40 0.23 -34.37
N LEU A 43 -12.38 -0.13 -33.54
CA LEU A 43 -12.35 -1.40 -32.79
C LEU A 43 -12.28 -2.59 -33.76
N LYS A 44 -13.08 -2.58 -34.86
CA LYS A 44 -13.03 -3.61 -35.88
C LYS A 44 -11.66 -3.69 -36.58
N VAL A 45 -11.02 -2.57 -36.83
CA VAL A 45 -9.66 -2.53 -37.37
C VAL A 45 -8.66 -3.16 -36.40
N GLY A 46 -8.70 -2.78 -35.13
CA GLY A 46 -7.85 -3.40 -34.10
C GLY A 46 -8.03 -4.92 -34.00
N ASP A 47 -9.29 -5.40 -34.06
CA ASP A 47 -9.60 -6.83 -34.06
C ASP A 47 -8.99 -7.58 -35.27
N LEU A 48 -9.02 -6.95 -36.44
CA LEU A 48 -8.44 -7.53 -37.66
C LEU A 48 -6.91 -7.53 -37.61
N GLN A 49 -6.31 -6.43 -37.13
CA GLN A 49 -4.84 -6.34 -36.92
C GLN A 49 -4.37 -7.41 -35.95
N SER A 50 -5.11 -7.63 -34.86
CA SER A 50 -4.81 -8.68 -33.89
C SER A 50 -4.90 -10.09 -34.52
N LYS A 51 -5.93 -10.36 -35.35
CA LYS A 51 -6.08 -11.62 -36.09
C LYS A 51 -4.96 -11.87 -37.09
N MET A 52 -4.37 -10.81 -37.62
CA MET A 52 -3.22 -10.91 -38.56
C MET A 52 -1.88 -11.07 -37.82
N GLY A 53 -1.87 -11.00 -36.51
CA GLY A 53 -0.62 -10.97 -35.71
C GLY A 53 0.11 -9.62 -35.73
N ALA A 54 -0.51 -8.57 -36.28
CA ALA A 54 0.02 -7.21 -36.28
C ALA A 54 -0.24 -6.55 -34.91
N TYR A 55 0.32 -7.15 -33.82
CA TYR A 55 0.01 -6.77 -32.45
C TYR A 55 0.38 -5.33 -32.10
N PRO A 56 1.54 -4.76 -32.52
CA PRO A 56 1.85 -3.36 -32.23
C PRO A 56 0.82 -2.40 -32.82
N ASP A 57 0.35 -2.67 -34.05
CA ASP A 57 -0.67 -1.85 -34.70
C ASP A 57 -2.03 -2.00 -34.02
N ALA A 58 -2.41 -3.24 -33.66
CA ALA A 58 -3.62 -3.52 -32.92
C ALA A 58 -3.67 -2.77 -31.58
N ILE A 59 -2.58 -2.78 -30.82
CA ILE A 59 -2.44 -2.09 -29.53
C ILE A 59 -2.62 -0.58 -29.73
N SER A 60 -1.96 0.01 -30.73
CA SER A 60 -2.09 1.44 -31.04
C SER A 60 -3.52 1.83 -31.40
N THR A 61 -4.19 1.00 -32.22
CA THR A 61 -5.59 1.20 -32.59
C THR A 61 -6.52 1.08 -31.37
N TYR A 62 -6.33 0.05 -30.55
CA TYR A 62 -7.12 -0.13 -29.32
C TYR A 62 -6.88 1.01 -28.32
N GLU A 63 -5.67 1.51 -28.21
CA GLU A 63 -5.38 2.68 -27.32
C GLU A 63 -6.21 3.90 -27.77
N THR A 64 -6.29 4.15 -29.07
CA THR A 64 -7.17 5.20 -29.63
C THR A 64 -8.63 4.96 -29.27
N VAL A 65 -9.11 3.73 -29.43
CA VAL A 65 -10.49 3.34 -29.06
C VAL A 65 -10.74 3.54 -27.56
N GLY A 66 -9.80 3.13 -26.71
CA GLY A 66 -9.92 3.31 -25.25
C GLY A 66 -10.00 4.78 -24.86
N LYS A 67 -9.19 5.64 -25.46
CA LYS A 67 -9.25 7.10 -25.26
C LYS A 67 -10.58 7.68 -25.69
N LEU A 68 -11.09 7.31 -26.87
CA LEU A 68 -12.39 7.77 -27.37
C LEU A 68 -13.54 7.33 -26.45
N TYR A 69 -13.58 6.08 -26.04
CA TYR A 69 -14.61 5.60 -25.12
C TYR A 69 -14.52 6.30 -23.75
N SER A 70 -13.33 6.58 -23.23
CA SER A 70 -13.17 7.34 -22.00
C SER A 70 -13.71 8.77 -22.13
N GLN A 71 -13.40 9.45 -23.23
CA GLN A 71 -13.87 10.82 -23.51
C GLN A 71 -15.38 10.89 -23.70
N GLN A 72 -15.98 9.84 -24.27
CA GLN A 72 -17.43 9.72 -24.49
C GLN A 72 -18.19 9.26 -23.23
N GLY A 73 -17.54 9.02 -22.11
CA GLY A 73 -18.15 8.55 -20.87
C GLY A 73 -18.49 7.06 -20.85
N PHE A 74 -18.02 6.27 -21.83
CA PHE A 74 -18.24 4.83 -21.88
C PHE A 74 -17.14 4.06 -21.09
N ALA A 75 -17.04 4.32 -19.79
CA ALA A 75 -15.98 3.79 -18.95
C ALA A 75 -15.83 2.27 -19.01
N LEU A 76 -16.94 1.50 -18.96
CA LEU A 76 -16.88 0.04 -19.06
C LEU A 76 -16.30 -0.46 -20.40
N LYS A 77 -16.61 0.23 -21.51
CA LYS A 77 -16.05 -0.11 -22.82
C LYS A 77 -14.57 0.23 -22.88
N ALA A 78 -14.16 1.35 -22.32
CA ALA A 78 -12.75 1.74 -22.22
C ALA A 78 -11.96 0.72 -21.41
N ILE A 79 -12.47 0.29 -20.25
CA ILE A 79 -11.84 -0.76 -19.42
C ILE A 79 -11.67 -2.06 -20.22
N ALA A 80 -12.69 -2.51 -20.94
CA ALA A 80 -12.62 -3.72 -21.74
C ALA A 80 -11.48 -3.65 -22.77
N VAL A 81 -11.37 -2.53 -23.48
CA VAL A 81 -10.33 -2.32 -24.50
C VAL A 81 -8.94 -2.23 -23.87
N TYR A 82 -8.77 -1.52 -22.76
CA TYR A 82 -7.47 -1.45 -22.07
C TYR A 82 -7.04 -2.81 -21.48
N LYS A 83 -7.98 -3.62 -20.98
CA LYS A 83 -7.70 -5.00 -20.59
C LYS A 83 -7.23 -5.85 -21.78
N GLN A 84 -7.86 -5.69 -22.94
CA GLN A 84 -7.47 -6.39 -24.16
C GLN A 84 -6.04 -6.02 -24.59
N ILE A 85 -5.66 -4.74 -24.53
CA ILE A 85 -4.28 -4.30 -24.78
C ILE A 85 -3.30 -5.03 -23.85
N ARG A 86 -3.59 -5.07 -22.56
CA ARG A 86 -2.72 -5.74 -21.58
C ARG A 86 -2.58 -7.25 -21.86
N GLU A 87 -3.67 -7.89 -22.23
CA GLU A 87 -3.67 -9.30 -22.60
C GLU A 87 -2.80 -9.57 -23.83
N ILE A 88 -2.91 -8.74 -24.87
CA ILE A 88 -2.08 -8.85 -26.08
C ILE A 88 -0.60 -8.63 -25.74
N ILE A 89 -0.28 -7.64 -24.94
CA ILE A 89 1.10 -7.36 -24.51
C ILE A 89 1.66 -8.57 -23.77
N ALA A 90 0.95 -9.08 -22.76
CA ALA A 90 1.43 -10.19 -21.95
C ALA A 90 1.65 -11.48 -22.77
N LYS A 91 0.77 -11.76 -23.74
CA LYS A 91 0.81 -13.00 -24.51
C LYS A 91 1.73 -12.97 -25.72
N HIS A 92 1.84 -11.84 -26.40
CA HIS A 92 2.43 -11.79 -27.74
C HIS A 92 3.61 -10.84 -27.87
N VAL A 93 3.65 -9.74 -27.10
CA VAL A 93 4.65 -8.68 -27.25
C VAL A 93 5.10 -8.11 -25.89
N PRO A 94 5.57 -8.95 -24.96
CA PRO A 94 5.91 -8.52 -23.60
C PRO A 94 6.98 -7.43 -23.55
N GLN A 95 7.81 -7.30 -24.58
CA GLN A 95 8.79 -6.23 -24.72
C GLN A 95 8.17 -4.83 -24.84
N LEU A 96 6.86 -4.73 -25.10
CA LEU A 96 6.15 -3.46 -25.17
C LEU A 96 5.52 -3.02 -23.81
N GLU A 97 5.62 -3.85 -22.77
CA GLU A 97 5.00 -3.58 -21.45
C GLU A 97 5.41 -2.21 -20.90
N GLU A 98 6.68 -1.86 -20.98
CA GLU A 98 7.18 -0.59 -20.45
C GLU A 98 6.62 0.61 -21.25
N ARG A 99 6.56 0.50 -22.57
CA ARG A 99 6.01 1.54 -23.44
C ARG A 99 4.55 1.85 -23.12
N TYR A 100 3.77 0.84 -22.78
CA TYR A 100 2.33 0.97 -22.47
C TYR A 100 2.04 0.99 -20.96
N GLY A 101 3.04 1.27 -20.16
CA GLY A 101 2.92 1.36 -18.71
C GLY A 101 1.87 2.37 -18.19
N HIS A 102 1.48 3.34 -19.00
CA HIS A 102 0.45 4.33 -18.71
C HIS A 102 -0.99 3.77 -18.73
N ILE A 103 -1.19 2.54 -19.20
CA ILE A 103 -2.52 1.92 -19.26
C ILE A 103 -3.03 1.54 -17.85
N ALA A 104 -2.16 1.05 -16.97
CA ALA A 104 -2.57 0.68 -15.62
C ALA A 104 -3.10 1.88 -14.78
N PRO A 105 -2.44 3.07 -14.76
CA PRO A 105 -3.03 4.28 -14.18
C PRO A 105 -4.39 4.64 -14.77
N LYS A 106 -4.55 4.54 -16.09
CA LYS A 106 -5.83 4.81 -16.76
C LYS A 106 -6.94 3.87 -16.33
N LEU A 107 -6.62 2.58 -16.19
CA LEU A 107 -7.56 1.61 -15.64
C LEU A 107 -7.95 1.95 -14.20
N ALA A 108 -6.98 2.35 -13.36
CA ALA A 108 -7.27 2.77 -11.99
C ALA A 108 -8.24 3.95 -11.94
N GLU A 109 -8.02 4.98 -12.76
CA GLU A 109 -8.91 6.14 -12.87
C GLU A 109 -10.33 5.74 -13.30
N LEU A 110 -10.46 4.85 -14.29
CA LEU A 110 -11.75 4.36 -14.77
C LEU A 110 -12.47 3.53 -13.71
N TYR A 111 -11.76 2.65 -13.01
CA TYR A 111 -12.35 1.87 -11.91
C TYR A 111 -12.83 2.77 -10.78
N GLN A 112 -12.04 3.79 -10.40
CA GLN A 112 -12.46 4.77 -9.39
C GLN A 112 -13.73 5.52 -9.81
N SER A 113 -13.82 5.96 -11.07
CA SER A 113 -15.00 6.66 -11.59
C SER A 113 -16.28 5.82 -11.54
N LEU A 114 -16.15 4.51 -11.53
CA LEU A 114 -17.26 3.54 -11.43
C LEU A 114 -17.48 3.03 -9.99
N GLY A 115 -16.71 3.49 -9.01
CA GLY A 115 -16.78 2.99 -7.63
C GLY A 115 -16.28 1.55 -7.45
N LEU A 116 -15.51 1.03 -8.41
CA LEU A 116 -14.92 -0.32 -8.35
C LEU A 116 -13.60 -0.29 -7.58
N THR A 117 -13.71 -0.09 -6.26
CA THR A 117 -12.56 0.17 -5.37
C THR A 117 -11.53 -0.96 -5.40
N SER A 118 -11.97 -2.22 -5.35
CA SER A 118 -11.03 -3.37 -5.35
C SER A 118 -10.21 -3.45 -6.64
N ASP A 119 -10.85 -3.22 -7.80
CA ASP A 119 -10.13 -3.21 -9.09
C ASP A 119 -9.19 -2.00 -9.20
N ALA A 120 -9.61 -0.84 -8.68
CA ALA A 120 -8.78 0.36 -8.64
C ALA A 120 -7.52 0.13 -7.78
N LEU A 121 -7.67 -0.44 -6.58
CA LEU A 121 -6.56 -0.78 -5.69
C LEU A 121 -5.59 -1.76 -6.35
N ALA A 122 -6.09 -2.81 -7.01
CA ALA A 122 -5.25 -3.77 -7.73
C ALA A 122 -4.44 -3.11 -8.86
N ALA A 123 -5.08 -2.22 -9.63
CA ALA A 123 -4.40 -1.49 -10.70
C ALA A 123 -3.34 -0.52 -10.17
N LEU A 124 -3.62 0.21 -9.08
CA LEU A 124 -2.66 1.10 -8.42
C LEU A 124 -1.48 0.33 -7.81
N ASP A 125 -1.75 -0.82 -7.19
CA ASP A 125 -0.69 -1.67 -6.62
C ASP A 125 0.29 -2.17 -7.68
N GLU A 126 -0.21 -2.52 -8.85
CA GLU A 126 0.63 -2.88 -9.99
C GLU A 126 1.51 -1.70 -10.45
N VAL A 127 0.94 -0.49 -10.54
CA VAL A 127 1.70 0.74 -10.87
C VAL A 127 2.80 0.98 -9.85
N ALA A 128 2.47 0.94 -8.56
CA ALA A 128 3.42 1.17 -7.48
C ALA A 128 4.55 0.14 -7.50
N THR A 129 4.21 -1.14 -7.70
CA THR A 129 5.19 -2.22 -7.79
C THR A 129 6.15 -2.04 -8.97
N ARG A 130 5.64 -1.62 -10.14
CA ARG A 130 6.47 -1.32 -11.30
C ARG A 130 7.41 -0.14 -11.04
N LEU A 131 6.91 0.96 -10.48
CA LEU A 131 7.71 2.13 -10.13
C LEU A 131 8.81 1.79 -9.14
N GLN A 132 8.54 0.95 -8.15
CA GLN A 132 9.55 0.46 -7.22
C GLN A 132 10.64 -0.36 -7.90
N ARG A 133 10.29 -1.25 -8.85
CA ARG A 133 11.28 -2.01 -9.64
C ARG A 133 12.16 -1.09 -10.48
N GLN A 134 11.61 0.02 -10.96
CA GLN A 134 12.34 1.06 -11.71
C GLN A 134 13.11 2.04 -10.81
N GLN A 135 13.10 1.86 -9.49
CA GLN A 135 13.70 2.77 -8.49
C GLN A 135 13.16 4.20 -8.54
N LYS A 136 11.92 4.36 -9.00
CA LYS A 136 11.19 5.62 -9.04
C LYS A 136 10.38 5.81 -7.76
N ASP A 137 11.09 5.86 -6.63
CA ASP A 137 10.47 5.86 -5.31
C ASP A 137 9.58 7.09 -5.06
N ALA A 138 9.95 8.27 -5.56
CA ALA A 138 9.11 9.48 -5.43
C ALA A 138 7.76 9.33 -6.15
N GLU A 139 7.76 8.77 -7.38
CA GLU A 139 6.52 8.49 -8.11
C GLU A 139 5.70 7.39 -7.43
N ALA A 140 6.36 6.38 -6.87
CA ALA A 140 5.71 5.30 -6.12
C ALA A 140 5.01 5.81 -4.86
N ILE A 141 5.59 6.76 -4.14
CA ILE A 141 4.98 7.42 -2.97
C ILE A 141 3.63 8.03 -3.33
N GLU A 142 3.54 8.76 -4.44
CA GLU A 142 2.29 9.37 -4.88
C GLU A 142 1.19 8.32 -5.17
N VAL A 143 1.59 7.18 -5.73
CA VAL A 143 0.65 6.07 -5.96
C VAL A 143 0.23 5.41 -4.63
N PHE A 144 1.16 5.18 -3.71
CA PHE A 144 0.82 4.63 -2.39
C PHE A 144 -0.09 5.55 -1.57
N ARG A 145 0.09 6.87 -1.67
CA ARG A 145 -0.85 7.83 -1.04
C ARG A 145 -2.28 7.61 -1.54
N LYS A 146 -2.47 7.47 -2.86
CA LYS A 146 -3.79 7.17 -3.45
C LYS A 146 -4.37 5.84 -2.96
N ILE A 147 -3.52 4.81 -2.78
CA ILE A 147 -3.95 3.53 -2.23
C ILE A 147 -4.42 3.70 -0.78
N VAL A 148 -3.67 4.43 0.05
CA VAL A 148 -4.03 4.73 1.43
C VAL A 148 -5.35 5.53 1.50
N GLU A 149 -5.55 6.51 0.62
CA GLU A 149 -6.81 7.28 0.55
C GLU A 149 -8.02 6.39 0.21
N LEU A 150 -7.84 5.37 -0.63
CA LEU A 150 -8.91 4.45 -1.02
C LEU A 150 -9.20 3.38 0.03
N ASP A 151 -8.20 2.99 0.83
CA ASP A 151 -8.33 1.96 1.87
C ASP A 151 -7.56 2.36 3.13
N PRO A 152 -8.04 3.42 3.84
CA PRO A 152 -7.30 4.05 4.93
C PRO A 152 -7.20 3.20 6.20
N THR A 153 -7.97 2.12 6.32
CA THR A 153 -7.98 1.24 7.48
C THR A 153 -7.10 0.00 7.33
N ASN A 154 -6.52 -0.20 6.15
CA ASN A 154 -5.65 -1.33 5.87
C ASN A 154 -4.19 -0.99 6.21
N PRO A 155 -3.55 -1.73 7.12
CA PRO A 155 -2.17 -1.45 7.51
C PRO A 155 -1.13 -1.68 6.40
N LEU A 156 -1.41 -2.52 5.40
CA LEU A 156 -0.43 -2.87 4.37
C LEU A 156 -0.04 -1.70 3.46
N PRO A 157 -0.99 -0.89 2.92
CA PRO A 157 -0.63 0.30 2.17
C PRO A 157 0.21 1.30 2.97
N HIS A 158 -0.12 1.54 4.25
CA HIS A 158 0.67 2.38 5.14
C HIS A 158 2.09 1.85 5.32
N LEU A 159 2.24 0.54 5.51
CA LEU A 159 3.56 -0.08 5.64
C LEU A 159 4.41 0.10 4.37
N ARG A 160 3.81 -0.11 3.18
CA ARG A 160 4.51 0.08 1.90
C ARG A 160 4.88 1.55 1.65
N LEU A 161 4.01 2.49 2.03
CA LEU A 161 4.28 3.91 1.97
C LEU A 161 5.42 4.31 2.90
N ALA A 162 5.43 3.80 4.14
CA ALA A 162 6.52 4.01 5.09
C ALA A 162 7.87 3.50 4.55
N GLU A 163 7.87 2.32 3.93
CA GLU A 163 9.07 1.76 3.29
C GLU A 163 9.56 2.61 2.11
N ALA A 164 8.64 3.18 1.32
CA ALA A 164 9.00 4.08 0.24
C ALA A 164 9.59 5.39 0.76
N PHE A 165 9.01 6.01 1.80
CA PHE A 165 9.60 7.16 2.49
C PHE A 165 10.99 6.86 3.07
N SER A 166 11.17 5.67 3.67
CA SER A 166 12.48 5.25 4.19
C SER A 166 13.56 5.22 3.10
N ARG A 167 13.22 4.75 1.88
CA ARG A 167 14.16 4.72 0.75
C ARG A 167 14.58 6.10 0.28
N VAL A 168 13.67 7.07 0.27
CA VAL A 168 13.97 8.46 -0.09
C VAL A 168 14.53 9.28 1.10
N LYS A 169 14.75 8.63 2.26
CA LYS A 169 15.27 9.24 3.49
C LYS A 169 14.34 10.31 4.09
N ASP A 170 13.07 10.26 3.79
CA ASP A 170 12.05 11.03 4.48
C ASP A 170 11.68 10.31 5.79
N VAL A 171 12.43 10.64 6.85
CA VAL A 171 12.27 10.00 8.17
C VAL A 171 10.91 10.35 8.78
N GLU A 172 10.46 11.59 8.63
CA GLU A 172 9.20 12.06 9.22
C GLU A 172 8.01 11.34 8.60
N GLY A 173 7.96 11.28 7.27
CA GLY A 173 6.94 10.53 6.54
C GLY A 173 6.96 9.03 6.89
N ALA A 174 8.15 8.42 6.95
CA ALA A 174 8.29 7.01 7.30
C ALA A 174 7.77 6.71 8.72
N VAL A 175 8.14 7.51 9.71
CA VAL A 175 7.72 7.35 11.10
C VAL A 175 6.20 7.49 11.23
N PHE A 176 5.60 8.49 10.59
CA PHE A 176 4.16 8.69 10.60
C PHE A 176 3.39 7.46 10.08
N GLU A 177 3.80 6.95 8.93
CA GLU A 177 3.15 5.82 8.28
C GLU A 177 3.40 4.50 9.03
N PHE A 178 4.59 4.27 9.57
CA PHE A 178 4.87 3.12 10.45
C PHE A 178 4.02 3.17 11.72
N LYS A 179 3.86 4.33 12.34
CA LYS A 179 3.04 4.53 13.53
C LYS A 179 1.58 4.16 13.25
N THR A 180 1.05 4.63 12.13
CA THR A 180 -0.31 4.32 11.68
C THR A 180 -0.49 2.82 11.43
N ALA A 181 0.43 2.19 10.69
CA ALA A 181 0.38 0.76 10.41
C ALA A 181 0.47 -0.10 11.70
N ALA A 182 1.36 0.26 12.63
CA ALA A 182 1.51 -0.44 13.90
C ALA A 182 0.23 -0.37 14.75
N SER A 183 -0.38 0.82 14.84
CA SER A 183 -1.65 1.04 15.56
C SER A 183 -2.79 0.21 14.98
N GLN A 184 -2.93 0.18 13.66
CA GLN A 184 -3.95 -0.61 12.97
C GLN A 184 -3.73 -2.12 13.16
N LEU A 185 -2.49 -2.59 13.05
CA LEU A 185 -2.14 -3.99 13.29
C LEU A 185 -2.44 -4.41 14.74
N ALA A 186 -2.13 -3.56 15.71
CA ALA A 186 -2.46 -3.80 17.12
C ALA A 186 -3.98 -3.86 17.33
N GLY A 187 -4.74 -2.95 16.73
CA GLY A 187 -6.21 -2.94 16.75
C GLY A 187 -6.84 -4.20 16.14
N LEU A 188 -6.19 -4.78 15.14
CA LEU A 188 -6.60 -6.06 14.51
C LEU A 188 -6.14 -7.29 15.32
N GLY A 189 -5.50 -7.12 16.48
CA GLY A 189 -4.97 -8.22 17.28
C GLY A 189 -3.67 -8.84 16.73
N ARG A 190 -3.09 -8.30 15.66
CA ARG A 190 -1.86 -8.77 15.01
C ARG A 190 -0.62 -8.23 15.74
N ARG A 191 -0.47 -8.63 17.01
CA ARG A 191 0.55 -8.07 17.92
C ARG A 191 1.98 -8.28 17.46
N ASP A 192 2.30 -9.46 16.93
CA ASP A 192 3.65 -9.76 16.45
C ASP A 192 4.03 -8.94 15.20
N ASP A 193 3.06 -8.69 14.32
CA ASP A 193 3.30 -7.83 13.16
C ASP A 193 3.41 -6.36 13.57
N ALA A 194 2.61 -5.91 14.52
CA ALA A 194 2.75 -4.58 15.10
C ALA A 194 4.13 -4.37 15.73
N LEU A 195 4.64 -5.36 16.47
CA LEU A 195 6.00 -5.32 17.04
C LEU A 195 7.08 -5.17 15.96
N LYS A 196 6.99 -5.94 14.87
CA LYS A 196 7.95 -5.82 13.76
C LYS A 196 7.95 -4.42 13.16
N VAL A 197 6.78 -3.80 13.03
CA VAL A 197 6.64 -2.45 12.51
C VAL A 197 7.20 -1.41 13.49
N LEU A 198 6.92 -1.53 14.79
CA LEU A 198 7.47 -0.67 15.83
C LEU A 198 9.00 -0.75 15.89
N GLU A 199 9.59 -1.93 15.74
CA GLU A 199 11.06 -2.07 15.68
C GLU A 199 11.64 -1.28 14.49
N ARG A 200 11.00 -1.33 13.33
CA ARG A 200 11.41 -0.54 12.18
C ARG A 200 11.30 0.96 12.43
N LEU A 201 10.19 1.40 13.03
CA LEU A 201 9.99 2.80 13.43
C LEU A 201 11.10 3.26 14.35
N LEU A 202 11.38 2.50 15.40
CA LEU A 202 12.38 2.84 16.43
C LEU A 202 13.81 2.83 15.89
N HIS A 203 14.05 2.14 14.79
CA HIS A 203 15.32 2.21 14.05
C HIS A 203 15.50 3.58 13.35
N HIS A 204 14.40 4.19 12.86
CA HIS A 204 14.44 5.51 12.23
C HIS A 204 14.48 6.64 13.26
N GLN A 205 13.71 6.50 14.32
CA GLN A 205 13.57 7.54 15.36
C GLN A 205 13.29 6.89 16.71
N GLN A 206 14.03 7.29 17.72
CA GLN A 206 13.77 6.90 19.10
C GLN A 206 12.56 7.71 19.63
N ASP A 207 11.39 7.09 19.58
CA ASP A 207 10.12 7.66 20.06
C ASP A 207 9.74 6.97 21.38
N PRO A 208 9.75 7.67 22.52
CA PRO A 208 9.47 7.07 23.84
C PRO A 208 8.05 6.48 23.95
N GLU A 209 7.06 7.07 23.29
CA GLU A 209 5.68 6.56 23.29
C GLU A 209 5.61 5.22 22.54
N GLN A 210 6.21 5.15 21.36
CA GLN A 210 6.23 3.91 20.57
C GLN A 210 7.11 2.84 21.20
N ALA A 211 8.20 3.23 21.85
CA ALA A 211 9.04 2.33 22.62
C ALA A 211 8.28 1.70 23.79
N ARG A 212 7.43 2.49 24.50
CA ARG A 212 6.57 1.97 25.57
C ARG A 212 5.57 0.94 25.04
N ILE A 213 4.88 1.26 23.93
CA ILE A 213 3.95 0.32 23.30
C ILE A 213 4.65 -0.99 22.90
N ALA A 214 5.84 -0.89 22.32
CA ALA A 214 6.63 -2.08 21.98
C ALA A 214 6.99 -2.91 23.23
N ALA A 215 7.42 -2.25 24.32
CA ALA A 215 7.73 -2.92 25.59
C ALA A 215 6.50 -3.63 26.19
N GLU A 216 5.35 -3.00 26.17
CA GLU A 216 4.09 -3.59 26.65
C GLU A 216 3.73 -4.83 25.84
N LEU A 217 3.87 -4.78 24.50
CA LEU A 217 3.61 -5.92 23.63
C LEU A 217 4.58 -7.08 23.87
N TYR A 218 5.87 -6.79 24.07
CA TYR A 218 6.85 -7.80 24.47
C TYR A 218 6.47 -8.46 25.80
N LEU A 219 6.17 -7.66 26.82
CA LEU A 219 5.79 -8.18 28.15
C LEU A 219 4.47 -8.92 28.13
N ALA A 220 3.55 -8.60 27.20
CA ALA A 220 2.30 -9.32 27.03
C ALA A 220 2.49 -10.71 26.41
N ARG A 221 3.53 -10.94 25.62
CA ARG A 221 3.90 -12.25 25.10
C ARG A 221 4.41 -13.21 26.17
N GLY A 222 5.08 -12.66 27.19
CA GLY A 222 5.48 -13.39 28.39
C GLY A 222 6.65 -14.38 28.22
N GLN A 223 7.40 -14.30 27.11
CA GLN A 223 8.59 -15.12 26.90
C GLN A 223 9.81 -14.52 27.63
N ALA A 224 10.71 -15.33 28.17
CA ALA A 224 11.87 -14.83 28.90
C ALA A 224 12.76 -13.90 28.02
N ALA A 225 12.93 -14.23 26.74
CA ALA A 225 13.67 -13.39 25.80
C ALA A 225 13.03 -12.02 25.60
N ASP A 226 11.71 -11.92 25.71
CA ASP A 226 10.96 -10.69 25.53
C ASP A 226 11.19 -9.67 26.65
N GLY A 227 11.49 -10.12 27.84
CA GLY A 227 11.86 -9.26 28.95
C GLY A 227 13.11 -8.42 28.66
N MET A 228 14.11 -8.97 28.00
CA MET A 228 15.30 -8.23 27.57
C MET A 228 14.98 -7.21 26.48
N GLN A 229 14.11 -7.59 25.50
CA GLN A 229 13.67 -6.67 24.47
C GLN A 229 12.86 -5.51 25.06
N ALA A 230 11.95 -5.81 26.00
CA ALA A 230 11.19 -4.79 26.72
C ALA A 230 12.12 -3.83 27.47
N LEU A 231 13.15 -4.31 28.18
CA LEU A 231 14.13 -3.46 28.86
C LEU A 231 14.85 -2.52 27.91
N ALA A 232 15.26 -3.01 26.74
CA ALA A 232 15.91 -2.16 25.73
C ALA A 232 15.00 -1.01 25.26
N LYS A 233 13.71 -1.27 25.08
CA LYS A 233 12.73 -0.23 24.71
C LYS A 233 12.43 0.72 25.87
N LEU A 234 12.29 0.20 27.09
CA LEU A 234 12.04 1.01 28.28
C LEU A 234 13.23 1.91 28.64
N GLN A 235 14.44 1.59 28.20
CA GLN A 235 15.58 2.49 28.35
C GLN A 235 15.34 3.81 27.59
N ILE A 236 14.72 3.78 26.40
CA ILE A 236 14.36 4.98 25.64
C ILE A 236 13.37 5.83 26.45
N CYS A 237 12.35 5.18 27.01
CA CYS A 237 11.34 5.85 27.84
C CYS A 237 11.95 6.47 29.10
N PHE A 238 12.82 5.71 29.78
CA PHE A 238 13.48 6.15 31.01
C PHE A 238 14.43 7.32 30.77
N GLN A 239 15.15 7.34 29.65
CA GLN A 239 16.01 8.47 29.27
C GLN A 239 15.19 9.74 29.00
N ALA A 240 14.00 9.60 28.42
CA ALA A 240 13.12 10.73 28.15
C ALA A 240 12.49 11.29 29.46
N ASN A 241 12.05 10.41 30.36
CA ASN A 241 11.47 10.79 31.66
C ASN A 241 11.77 9.72 32.73
N PRO A 242 12.85 9.86 33.51
CA PRO A 242 13.20 8.90 34.58
C PRO A 242 12.18 8.81 35.73
N ARG A 243 11.29 9.78 35.86
CA ARG A 243 10.26 9.86 36.91
C ARG A 243 8.86 9.47 36.40
N ASP A 244 8.75 8.90 35.21
CA ASP A 244 7.48 8.38 34.71
C ASP A 244 7.12 7.07 35.43
N ILE A 245 6.02 7.12 36.18
CA ILE A 245 5.57 6.02 37.04
C ILE A 245 5.19 4.80 36.18
N ASP A 246 4.59 5.00 35.02
CA ASP A 246 4.19 3.92 34.12
C ASP A 246 5.43 3.20 33.57
N THR A 247 6.44 3.96 33.15
CA THR A 247 7.74 3.41 32.71
C THR A 247 8.41 2.62 33.82
N LEU A 248 8.44 3.16 35.07
CA LEU A 248 9.01 2.44 36.22
C LEU A 248 8.24 1.14 36.51
N GLY A 249 6.90 1.16 36.41
CA GLY A 249 6.09 -0.05 36.56
C GLY A 249 6.40 -1.12 35.53
N LEU A 250 6.57 -0.74 34.26
CA LEU A 250 6.96 -1.64 33.19
C LEU A 250 8.39 -2.17 33.35
N LEU A 251 9.33 -1.33 33.81
CA LEU A 251 10.71 -1.75 34.14
C LEU A 251 10.73 -2.82 35.24
N ALA A 252 9.99 -2.60 36.34
CA ALA A 252 9.87 -3.57 37.41
C ALA A 252 9.33 -4.92 36.90
N ARG A 253 8.31 -4.88 36.06
CA ARG A 253 7.71 -6.05 35.41
C ARG A 253 8.71 -6.75 34.49
N ALA A 254 9.47 -6.01 33.67
CA ALA A 254 10.47 -6.56 32.77
C ALA A 254 11.62 -7.26 33.55
N PHE A 255 12.11 -6.65 34.64
CA PHE A 255 13.10 -7.27 35.52
C PHE A 255 12.57 -8.56 36.17
N THR A 256 11.30 -8.58 36.57
CA THR A 256 10.67 -9.81 37.08
C THR A 256 10.63 -10.91 36.02
N THR A 257 10.24 -10.56 34.78
CA THR A 257 10.16 -11.52 33.66
C THR A 257 11.49 -12.20 33.36
N ILE A 258 12.61 -11.47 33.52
CA ILE A 258 13.96 -12.05 33.29
C ILE A 258 14.61 -12.64 34.58
N GLY A 259 13.84 -12.77 35.67
CA GLY A 259 14.29 -13.37 36.93
C GLY A 259 15.20 -12.46 37.77
N GLN A 260 15.30 -11.16 37.49
CA GLN A 260 16.12 -10.22 38.28
C GLN A 260 15.28 -9.53 39.37
N ALA A 261 14.80 -10.34 40.34
CA ALA A 261 13.91 -9.91 41.43
C ALA A 261 14.50 -8.74 42.25
N ALA A 262 15.78 -8.73 42.54
CA ALA A 262 16.42 -7.67 43.31
C ALA A 262 16.31 -6.31 42.57
N LYS A 263 16.55 -6.27 41.28
CA LYS A 263 16.38 -5.04 40.47
C LYS A 263 14.93 -4.61 40.37
N ALA A 264 14.02 -5.56 40.23
CA ALA A 264 12.58 -5.26 40.22
C ALA A 264 12.16 -4.55 41.53
N ILE A 265 12.66 -5.00 42.68
CA ILE A 265 12.42 -4.39 44.00
C ILE A 265 12.99 -2.97 44.05
N GLU A 266 14.20 -2.74 43.60
CA GLU A 266 14.83 -1.42 43.59
C GLU A 266 14.03 -0.43 42.71
N VAL A 267 13.58 -0.85 41.54
CA VAL A 267 12.71 -0.03 40.66
C VAL A 267 11.37 0.26 41.34
N GLN A 268 10.78 -0.69 42.04
CA GLN A 268 9.53 -0.48 42.80
C GLN A 268 9.72 0.49 43.96
N LYS A 269 10.88 0.46 44.65
CA LYS A 269 11.21 1.45 45.67
C LYS A 269 11.31 2.87 45.07
N GLU A 270 11.93 3.02 43.91
CA GLU A 270 12.00 4.30 43.22
C GLU A 270 10.61 4.76 42.76
N MET A 271 9.79 3.84 42.23
CA MET A 271 8.39 4.15 41.90
C MET A 271 7.58 4.63 43.08
N ALA A 272 7.78 4.05 44.28
CA ALA A 272 7.16 4.50 45.52
C ALA A 272 7.61 5.93 45.91
N ARG A 273 8.92 6.24 45.77
CA ARG A 273 9.45 7.60 46.03
C ARG A 273 8.80 8.62 45.11
N VAL A 274 8.76 8.32 43.80
CA VAL A 274 8.14 9.19 42.78
C VAL A 274 6.64 9.41 43.07
N ALA A 275 5.92 8.33 43.44
CA ALA A 275 4.50 8.41 43.77
C ALA A 275 4.28 9.32 45.00
N ARG A 276 5.08 9.18 46.07
CA ARG A 276 5.03 10.05 47.27
C ARG A 276 5.32 11.50 46.92
N ASP A 277 6.41 11.75 46.18
CA ASP A 277 6.85 13.10 45.82
C ASP A 277 5.85 13.83 44.91
N SER A 278 5.06 13.05 44.13
CA SER A 278 4.00 13.53 43.23
C SER A 278 2.64 13.62 43.91
N GLY A 279 2.54 13.36 45.24
CA GLY A 279 1.30 13.44 46.00
C GLY A 279 0.29 12.32 45.72
N LYS A 280 0.71 11.25 45.02
CA LYS A 280 -0.12 10.08 44.68
C LYS A 280 -0.16 9.10 45.87
N THR A 281 -0.79 9.52 46.96
CA THR A 281 -0.76 8.83 48.27
C THR A 281 -1.30 7.38 48.20
N ASP A 282 -2.37 7.16 47.47
CA ASP A 282 -2.98 5.82 47.37
C ASP A 282 -2.06 4.84 46.61
N LEU A 283 -1.49 5.32 45.49
CA LEU A 283 -0.52 4.53 44.75
C LEU A 283 0.76 4.23 45.56
N PHE A 284 1.24 5.23 46.31
CA PHE A 284 2.39 5.03 47.21
C PHE A 284 2.08 3.95 48.25
N ARG A 285 0.91 3.99 48.88
CA ARG A 285 0.47 2.99 49.87
C ARG A 285 0.43 1.58 49.23
N GLU A 286 -0.20 1.45 48.05
CA GLU A 286 -0.30 0.18 47.32
C GLU A 286 1.08 -0.42 47.02
N ILE A 287 2.02 0.39 46.51
CA ILE A 287 3.37 -0.07 46.20
C ILE A 287 4.11 -0.51 47.46
N VAL A 288 4.03 0.27 48.57
CA VAL A 288 4.67 -0.09 49.84
C VAL A 288 4.11 -1.38 50.40
N GLU A 289 2.80 -1.55 50.43
CA GLU A 289 2.17 -2.81 50.88
C GLU A 289 2.64 -4.02 50.06
N ARG A 290 2.78 -3.86 48.74
CA ARG A 290 3.30 -4.91 47.86
C ARG A 290 4.78 -5.23 48.18
N LEU A 291 5.61 -4.19 48.38
CA LEU A 291 7.03 -4.34 48.75
C LEU A 291 7.20 -5.07 50.09
N LEU A 292 6.40 -4.73 51.09
CA LEU A 292 6.46 -5.41 52.41
C LEU A 292 6.11 -6.89 52.35
N ARG A 293 5.29 -7.34 51.38
CA ARG A 293 4.96 -8.73 51.17
C ARG A 293 6.11 -9.52 50.52
N VAL A 294 6.92 -8.85 49.68
CA VAL A 294 7.97 -9.49 48.85
C VAL A 294 9.37 -9.35 49.52
N ALA A 295 9.59 -8.25 50.21
CA ALA A 295 10.86 -7.94 50.89
C ALA A 295 10.55 -7.27 52.23
N PRO A 296 10.28 -8.04 53.30
CA PRO A 296 9.85 -7.54 54.60
C PRO A 296 10.99 -6.85 55.43
N HIS A 297 12.25 -6.81 54.91
CA HIS A 297 13.40 -6.22 55.57
C HIS A 297 14.00 -5.06 54.81
#